data_dca680fc43ca3730c7be3e00b83f53e7
#
_entry.id   dca680fc43ca3730c7be3e00b83f53e7
#
_cell.length_a   1.000
_cell.length_b   1.000
_cell.length_c   1.000
_cell.angle_alpha   90.00
_cell.angle_beta   90.00
_cell.angle_gamma   90.00
#
_symmetry.space_group_name_H-M   'P 1'
#
loop_
_entity.id
_entity.type
_entity.pdbx_description
1 polymer ?
#
loop_
_entity_poly.entity_id
_entity_poly.type
_entity_poly.pdbx_seq_one_letter_code
_entity_poly.pdbx_strand_id
1 'polypeptide(L)'
;AINSKYDFVGGYEENVEAGLLHVADHHVNAGKKQWTWGCGDFGQAWDRNLTDEDGPYIELMTGMYCDNQPDFTWLQPYEEKEWKQYFMPYSAVGMVKNATKEAIVTLKKNEDKGEVILYTTSVYKSVRILVTCGGKVYLDSIHDMSPAEPVKESFALNGVEFDSLKLCVYDNNGKVLVEYEAEKKEIKPIPDPAKAAKDPKDIASIEQLYLTGLHLEQYRHATYNPTDYYMEALSREPGDVRCNNAMGLFLMRRGQFAKAQPYFEAAIATLIERNPNPIDGEPHYNLGWSLKMQGKFDEAYDAFFKATWSAAQQDS
;
A
#
# COMPACT_ATOMS: atom_id res chain seq x y z
N ALA A 1 -10.01 -6.19 1.10
CA ALA A 1 -9.95 -4.85 1.70
C ALA A 1 -10.93 -3.93 0.98
N ILE A 2 -11.60 -3.05 1.71
CA ILE A 2 -12.52 -2.05 1.15
C ILE A 2 -11.81 -0.71 1.24
N ASN A 3 -11.81 0.05 0.16
CA ASN A 3 -11.27 1.42 0.18
C ASN A 3 -12.11 2.27 1.11
N SER A 4 -11.45 3.03 1.99
CA SER A 4 -12.08 4.03 2.84
C SER A 4 -11.72 5.43 2.36
N LYS A 5 -12.69 6.32 2.33
CA LYS A 5 -12.49 7.75 2.03
C LYS A 5 -11.97 8.54 3.23
N TYR A 6 -11.84 7.90 4.37
CA TYR A 6 -11.42 8.57 5.62
C TYR A 6 -9.94 8.36 5.92
N ASP A 7 -9.35 9.33 6.59
CA ASP A 7 -7.92 9.44 6.87
C ASP A 7 -7.47 8.69 8.12
N PHE A 8 -8.27 7.79 8.67
CA PHE A 8 -7.95 7.12 9.93
C PHE A 8 -8.03 5.60 9.87
N VAL A 9 -7.37 4.97 10.81
CA VAL A 9 -7.56 3.57 11.24
C VAL A 9 -7.31 3.50 12.74
N GLY A 10 -8.00 2.59 13.43
CA GLY A 10 -7.80 2.44 14.87
C GLY A 10 -8.55 1.27 15.45
N GLY A 11 -8.31 1.03 16.74
CA GLY A 11 -9.00 0.05 17.57
C GLY A 11 -9.52 0.70 18.83
N TYR A 12 -10.58 0.13 19.38
CA TYR A 12 -11.19 0.51 20.65
C TYR A 12 -11.47 -0.74 21.48
N GLU A 13 -11.01 -0.72 22.72
CA GLU A 13 -11.21 -1.78 23.69
C GLU A 13 -12.36 -1.40 24.61
N GLU A 14 -13.47 -2.11 24.50
CA GLU A 14 -14.70 -1.78 25.22
C GLU A 14 -14.59 -2.00 26.75
N ASN A 15 -13.75 -2.96 27.18
CA ASN A 15 -13.57 -3.28 28.59
C ASN A 15 -12.82 -2.19 29.38
N VAL A 16 -11.97 -1.41 28.70
CA VAL A 16 -11.21 -0.30 29.29
C VAL A 16 -11.69 1.07 28.79
N GLU A 17 -12.67 1.08 27.89
CA GLU A 17 -13.25 2.28 27.26
C GLU A 17 -12.19 3.21 26.64
N ALA A 18 -11.16 2.63 26.06
CA ALA A 18 -10.05 3.35 25.47
C ALA A 18 -9.64 2.77 24.11
N GLY A 19 -8.93 3.57 23.34
CA GLY A 19 -8.46 3.16 22.02
C GLY A 19 -7.29 3.99 21.53
N LEU A 20 -6.75 3.55 20.40
CA LEU A 20 -5.69 4.25 19.66
C LEU A 20 -6.14 4.46 18.22
N LEU A 21 -5.98 5.68 17.74
CA LEU A 21 -6.18 6.05 16.33
C LEU A 21 -4.85 6.43 15.69
N HIS A 22 -4.74 6.08 14.44
CA HIS A 22 -3.78 6.63 13.50
C HIS A 22 -4.52 7.46 12.46
N VAL A 23 -4.05 8.68 12.22
CA VAL A 23 -4.60 9.60 11.21
C VAL A 23 -3.50 10.03 10.26
N ALA A 24 -3.74 9.87 8.97
CA ALA A 24 -2.87 10.34 7.88
C ALA A 24 -3.67 10.42 6.59
N ASP A 25 -3.32 11.33 5.69
CA ASP A 25 -3.93 11.47 4.38
C ASP A 25 -3.93 10.14 3.62
N HIS A 26 -5.11 9.61 3.35
CA HIS A 26 -5.27 8.29 2.71
C HIS A 26 -4.80 8.25 1.25
N HIS A 27 -4.65 9.40 0.58
CA HIS A 27 -4.10 9.48 -0.77
C HIS A 27 -2.58 9.24 -0.80
N VAL A 28 -1.89 9.53 0.32
CA VAL A 28 -0.45 9.30 0.46
C VAL A 28 -0.18 8.06 1.31
N ASN A 29 -0.89 7.90 2.42
CA ASN A 29 -0.78 6.79 3.35
C ASN A 29 -1.90 5.77 3.10
N ALA A 30 -1.88 5.12 1.93
CA ALA A 30 -2.94 4.23 1.47
C ALA A 30 -2.92 2.85 2.13
N GLY A 31 -1.83 2.47 2.79
CA GLY A 31 -1.57 1.12 3.31
C GLY A 31 -2.19 0.82 4.66
N LYS A 32 -3.42 1.30 4.92
CA LYS A 32 -4.18 0.96 6.14
C LYS A 32 -4.71 -0.46 6.05
N LYS A 33 -4.35 -1.32 7.01
CA LYS A 33 -4.76 -2.73 7.05
C LYS A 33 -5.05 -3.17 8.47
N GLN A 34 -5.97 -4.13 8.60
CA GLN A 34 -6.18 -4.90 9.80
C GLN A 34 -5.86 -6.36 9.50
N TRP A 35 -5.12 -7.01 10.37
CA TRP A 35 -4.74 -8.40 10.24
C TRP A 35 -4.93 -9.16 11.56
N THR A 36 -5.31 -10.43 11.46
CA THR A 36 -5.46 -11.35 12.58
C THR A 36 -4.98 -12.73 12.17
N TRP A 37 -4.68 -13.61 13.13
CA TRP A 37 -4.35 -15.00 12.89
C TRP A 37 -5.57 -15.86 12.50
N GLY A 38 -6.76 -15.27 12.52
CA GLY A 38 -8.03 -15.95 12.24
C GLY A 38 -8.64 -16.61 13.47
N CYS A 39 -9.82 -17.21 13.28
CA CYS A 39 -10.63 -17.79 14.35
C CYS A 39 -10.61 -19.33 14.41
N GLY A 40 -9.83 -20.00 13.57
CA GLY A 40 -9.64 -21.46 13.61
C GLY A 40 -8.60 -21.87 14.66
N ASP A 41 -8.41 -23.19 14.85
CA ASP A 41 -7.52 -23.76 15.87
C ASP A 41 -6.09 -23.21 15.80
N PHE A 42 -5.57 -23.02 14.60
CA PHE A 42 -4.25 -22.42 14.35
C PHE A 42 -4.17 -20.96 14.83
N GLY A 43 -5.17 -20.17 14.49
CA GLY A 43 -5.26 -18.76 14.93
C GLY A 43 -5.36 -18.65 16.44
N GLN A 44 -6.23 -19.46 17.07
CA GLN A 44 -6.37 -19.49 18.52
C GLN A 44 -5.09 -19.96 19.23
N ALA A 45 -4.31 -20.87 18.63
CA ALA A 45 -3.03 -21.28 19.17
C ALA A 45 -2.02 -20.13 19.16
N TRP A 46 -1.98 -19.34 18.08
CA TRP A 46 -1.13 -18.17 17.98
C TRP A 46 -1.56 -17.04 18.91
N ASP A 47 -2.86 -16.78 19.06
CA ASP A 47 -3.37 -15.80 20.02
C ASP A 47 -2.89 -16.11 21.45
N ARG A 48 -2.96 -17.38 21.87
CA ARG A 48 -2.43 -17.80 23.18
C ARG A 48 -0.91 -17.65 23.34
N ASN A 49 -0.16 -17.63 22.25
CA ASN A 49 1.29 -17.41 22.29
C ASN A 49 1.68 -15.93 22.27
N LEU A 50 0.82 -15.07 21.76
CA LEU A 50 1.11 -13.63 21.56
C LEU A 50 0.49 -12.75 22.63
N THR A 51 -0.66 -13.17 23.19
CA THR A 51 -1.36 -12.47 24.27
C THR A 51 -1.63 -13.45 25.40
N ASP A 52 -1.48 -13.01 26.64
CA ASP A 52 -1.77 -13.85 27.82
C ASP A 52 -3.28 -13.96 28.03
N GLU A 53 -3.90 -12.95 28.66
CA GLU A 53 -5.34 -12.95 29.00
C GLU A 53 -6.12 -11.84 28.24
N ASP A 54 -5.45 -11.11 27.35
CA ASP A 54 -6.01 -9.93 26.69
C ASP A 54 -6.88 -10.24 25.45
N GLY A 55 -7.07 -11.52 25.13
CA GLY A 55 -7.91 -11.95 24.02
C GLY A 55 -7.15 -12.03 22.67
N PRO A 56 -7.89 -12.04 21.55
CA PRO A 56 -7.29 -12.26 20.24
C PRO A 56 -6.31 -11.15 19.83
N TYR A 57 -5.19 -11.55 19.25
CA TYR A 57 -4.17 -10.64 18.72
C TYR A 57 -4.64 -9.99 17.40
N ILE A 58 -4.56 -8.67 17.34
CA ILE A 58 -4.92 -7.88 16.16
C ILE A 58 -3.77 -6.93 15.81
N GLU A 59 -3.40 -6.93 14.54
CA GLU A 59 -2.45 -5.95 14.01
C GLU A 59 -3.19 -4.86 13.22
N LEU A 60 -2.96 -3.60 13.60
CA LEU A 60 -3.35 -2.43 12.83
C LEU A 60 -2.11 -1.89 12.13
N MET A 61 -2.08 -2.03 10.82
CA MET A 61 -0.95 -1.62 10.00
C MET A 61 -1.28 -0.34 9.25
N THR A 62 -0.31 0.54 9.16
CA THR A 62 -0.41 1.78 8.38
C THR A 62 0.86 1.96 7.57
N GLY A 63 0.79 2.71 6.50
CA GLY A 63 1.96 3.00 5.68
C GLY A 63 1.59 3.58 4.33
N MET A 64 2.61 4.03 3.63
CA MET A 64 2.47 4.61 2.30
C MET A 64 2.14 3.56 1.23
N TYR A 65 2.58 2.33 1.43
CA TYR A 65 2.41 1.24 0.47
C TYR A 65 1.33 0.25 0.88
N CYS A 66 0.63 -0.31 -0.12
CA CYS A 66 -0.44 -1.27 0.09
C CYS A 66 0.01 -2.72 0.00
N ASP A 67 1.26 -2.96 -0.36
CA ASP A 67 1.80 -4.30 -0.60
C ASP A 67 1.83 -5.13 0.67
N ASN A 68 1.57 -6.43 0.52
CA ASN A 68 1.81 -7.44 1.54
C ASN A 68 2.97 -8.34 1.13
N GLN A 69 3.64 -8.95 2.09
CA GLN A 69 4.61 -9.99 1.78
C GLN A 69 3.96 -11.10 0.93
N PRO A 70 4.64 -11.57 -0.14
CA PRO A 70 6.02 -11.25 -0.54
C PRO A 70 6.16 -10.00 -1.43
N ASP A 71 5.08 -9.27 -1.67
CA ASP A 71 5.06 -8.09 -2.52
C ASP A 71 5.81 -6.92 -1.86
N PHE A 72 6.35 -6.04 -2.66
CA PHE A 72 7.03 -4.83 -2.21
C PHE A 72 7.05 -3.77 -3.30
N THR A 73 7.19 -2.53 -2.87
CA THR A 73 7.31 -1.36 -3.76
C THR A 73 8.74 -0.81 -3.70
N TRP A 74 9.22 -0.33 -4.83
CA TRP A 74 10.54 0.27 -4.94
C TRP A 74 10.46 1.79 -4.80
N LEU A 75 11.44 2.36 -4.08
CA LEU A 75 11.83 3.75 -4.26
C LEU A 75 12.90 3.79 -5.33
N GLN A 76 12.68 4.58 -6.38
CA GLN A 76 13.64 4.76 -7.44
C GLN A 76 14.81 5.65 -6.98
N PRO A 77 15.98 5.59 -7.63
CA PRO A 77 17.05 6.56 -7.37
C PRO A 77 16.50 8.00 -7.45
N TYR A 78 16.84 8.82 -6.46
CA TYR A 78 16.39 10.21 -6.30
C TYR A 78 14.88 10.39 -6.04
N GLU A 79 14.11 9.31 -5.92
CA GLU A 79 12.72 9.39 -5.48
C GLU A 79 12.66 9.61 -3.98
N GLU A 80 11.93 10.66 -3.56
CA GLU A 80 11.65 10.97 -2.16
C GLU A 80 10.15 10.95 -1.92
N LYS A 81 9.73 10.40 -0.78
CA LYS A 81 8.34 10.42 -0.33
C LYS A 81 8.27 10.88 1.12
N GLU A 82 7.48 11.89 1.36
CA GLU A 82 7.26 12.46 2.68
C GLU A 82 5.77 12.48 3.01
N TRP A 83 5.42 12.16 4.26
CA TRP A 83 4.05 12.30 4.77
C TRP A 83 4.03 12.53 6.26
N LYS A 84 2.86 12.95 6.79
CA LYS A 84 2.63 13.16 8.22
C LYS A 84 1.64 12.14 8.74
N GLN A 85 1.92 11.61 9.94
CA GLN A 85 1.05 10.68 10.66
C GLN A 85 0.84 11.19 12.07
N TYR A 86 -0.36 10.96 12.60
CA TYR A 86 -0.73 11.32 13.95
C TYR A 86 -1.24 10.07 14.67
N PHE A 87 -0.69 9.79 15.85
CA PHE A 87 -1.17 8.74 16.74
C PHE A 87 -1.89 9.40 17.89
N MET A 88 -3.15 9.03 18.10
CA MET A 88 -4.03 9.69 19.05
C MET A 88 -4.67 8.66 19.99
N PRO A 89 -4.20 8.52 21.26
CA PRO A 89 -4.93 7.80 22.27
C PRO A 89 -6.23 8.56 22.61
N TYR A 90 -7.31 7.82 22.85
CA TYR A 90 -8.61 8.40 23.18
C TYR A 90 -9.39 7.50 24.13
N SER A 91 -10.37 8.06 24.83
CA SER A 91 -11.25 7.32 25.75
C SER A 91 -12.68 7.84 25.69
N ALA A 92 -13.63 7.02 26.14
CA ALA A 92 -15.03 7.36 26.30
C ALA A 92 -15.79 7.85 25.04
N VAL A 93 -15.22 7.63 23.84
CA VAL A 93 -15.84 7.97 22.55
C VAL A 93 -16.50 6.75 21.89
N GLY A 94 -16.04 5.55 22.24
CA GLY A 94 -16.50 4.31 21.62
C GLY A 94 -15.92 4.10 20.22
N MET A 95 -16.62 3.32 19.40
CA MET A 95 -16.19 3.02 18.03
C MET A 95 -16.30 4.25 17.13
N VAL A 96 -15.15 4.77 16.71
CA VAL A 96 -15.02 5.99 15.91
C VAL A 96 -15.56 5.79 14.49
N LYS A 97 -16.26 6.79 14.00
CA LYS A 97 -16.80 6.84 12.62
C LYS A 97 -15.92 7.66 11.68
N ASN A 98 -15.30 8.73 12.16
CA ASN A 98 -14.26 9.47 11.48
C ASN A 98 -13.36 10.20 12.47
N ALA A 99 -12.12 10.41 12.08
CA ALA A 99 -11.12 11.16 12.83
C ALA A 99 -10.25 12.01 11.91
N THR A 100 -9.94 13.20 12.38
CA THR A 100 -8.92 14.09 11.84
C THR A 100 -7.89 14.39 12.93
N LYS A 101 -6.86 15.12 12.63
CA LYS A 101 -5.91 15.57 13.67
C LYS A 101 -6.53 16.54 14.68
N GLU A 102 -7.68 17.14 14.34
CA GLU A 102 -8.40 18.11 15.19
C GLU A 102 -9.49 17.48 16.05
N ALA A 103 -10.19 16.45 15.55
CA ALA A 103 -11.38 15.92 16.21
C ALA A 103 -11.65 14.45 15.87
N ILE A 104 -12.32 13.78 16.79
CA ILE A 104 -12.78 12.38 16.69
C ILE A 104 -14.29 12.38 16.87
N VAL A 105 -15.01 11.67 16.03
CA VAL A 105 -16.47 11.62 16.10
C VAL A 105 -17.02 10.20 16.02
N THR A 106 -18.02 9.94 16.86
CA THR A 106 -18.88 8.75 16.84
C THR A 106 -20.31 9.18 16.59
N LEU A 107 -21.00 8.44 15.72
CA LEU A 107 -22.44 8.52 15.51
C LEU A 107 -22.99 7.11 15.69
N LYS A 108 -23.86 6.90 16.67
CA LYS A 108 -24.47 5.60 16.95
C LYS A 108 -25.98 5.70 17.11
N LYS A 109 -26.67 4.59 16.90
CA LYS A 109 -28.10 4.46 17.07
C LYS A 109 -28.40 3.73 18.38
N ASN A 110 -29.25 4.31 19.21
CA ASN A 110 -29.77 3.73 20.42
C ASN A 110 -31.31 3.76 20.34
N GLU A 111 -31.92 2.63 19.98
CA GLU A 111 -33.39 2.53 19.73
C GLU A 111 -33.85 3.59 18.70
N ASP A 112 -34.71 4.53 19.13
CA ASP A 112 -35.27 5.60 18.29
C ASP A 112 -34.47 6.91 18.36
N LYS A 113 -33.28 6.90 19.00
CA LYS A 113 -32.41 8.06 19.12
C LYS A 113 -31.09 7.86 18.39
N GLY A 114 -30.59 8.94 17.83
CA GLY A 114 -29.18 9.06 17.43
C GLY A 114 -28.38 9.67 18.57
N GLU A 115 -27.14 9.27 18.74
CA GLU A 115 -26.19 9.85 19.69
C GLU A 115 -24.90 10.22 18.95
N VAL A 116 -24.46 11.46 19.13
CA VAL A 116 -23.14 11.96 18.71
C VAL A 116 -22.23 12.01 19.92
N ILE A 117 -21.01 11.49 19.78
CA ILE A 117 -19.95 11.71 20.75
C ILE A 117 -18.80 12.39 20.00
N LEU A 118 -18.40 13.56 20.48
CA LEU A 118 -17.35 14.37 19.90
C LEU A 118 -16.22 14.58 20.89
N TYR A 119 -14.99 14.35 20.44
CA TYR A 119 -13.76 14.67 21.16
C TYR A 119 -12.89 15.58 20.29
N THR A 120 -12.19 16.53 20.92
CA THR A 120 -11.26 17.43 20.21
C THR A 120 -9.86 17.33 20.80
N THR A 121 -8.83 17.43 19.96
CA THR A 121 -7.43 17.32 20.38
C THR A 121 -6.85 18.62 20.92
N SER A 122 -7.64 19.71 20.86
CA SER A 122 -7.29 21.04 21.36
C SER A 122 -8.51 21.73 21.95
N VAL A 123 -8.29 22.84 22.61
CA VAL A 123 -9.37 23.70 23.10
C VAL A 123 -9.99 24.48 21.95
N TYR A 124 -11.29 24.33 21.76
CA TYR A 124 -12.08 25.07 20.77
C TYR A 124 -13.26 25.75 21.43
N LYS A 125 -13.55 26.99 21.07
CA LYS A 125 -14.72 27.72 21.52
C LYS A 125 -15.81 27.67 20.46
N SER A 126 -17.07 27.56 20.92
CA SER A 126 -18.25 27.61 20.06
C SER A 126 -18.22 26.62 18.90
N VAL A 127 -17.84 25.37 19.17
CA VAL A 127 -17.88 24.27 18.19
C VAL A 127 -19.33 23.93 17.90
N ARG A 128 -19.72 23.95 16.63
CA ARG A 128 -21.07 23.60 16.18
C ARG A 128 -21.11 22.13 15.73
N ILE A 129 -22.03 21.37 16.29
CA ILE A 129 -22.35 19.99 15.89
C ILE A 129 -23.66 20.02 15.09
N LEU A 130 -23.64 19.59 13.85
CA LEU A 130 -24.77 19.61 12.95
C LEU A 130 -25.03 18.23 12.37
N VAL A 131 -26.21 17.65 12.61
CA VAL A 131 -26.70 16.41 11.99
C VAL A 131 -27.86 16.71 11.06
N THR A 132 -27.75 16.29 9.82
CA THR A 132 -28.74 16.54 8.78
C THR A 132 -29.05 15.29 7.96
N CYS A 133 -30.22 15.27 7.32
CA CYS A 133 -30.58 14.33 6.26
C CYS A 133 -31.56 15.00 5.30
N GLY A 134 -31.29 14.97 3.99
CA GLY A 134 -32.16 15.51 2.96
C GLY A 134 -32.54 16.99 3.17
N GLY A 135 -31.63 17.79 3.73
CA GLY A 135 -31.85 19.21 4.05
C GLY A 135 -32.60 19.47 5.37
N LYS A 136 -33.08 18.43 6.06
CA LYS A 136 -33.69 18.53 7.39
C LYS A 136 -32.62 18.43 8.48
N VAL A 137 -32.73 19.28 9.52
CA VAL A 137 -31.84 19.26 10.68
C VAL A 137 -32.42 18.37 11.77
N TYR A 138 -31.58 17.50 12.34
CA TYR A 138 -31.89 16.59 13.44
C TYR A 138 -31.19 16.98 14.74
N LEU A 139 -30.00 17.54 14.64
CA LEU A 139 -29.25 18.13 15.74
C LEU A 139 -28.54 19.40 15.24
N ASP A 140 -28.56 20.45 16.04
CA ASP A 140 -27.79 21.68 15.84
C ASP A 140 -27.46 22.23 17.22
N SER A 141 -26.25 22.05 17.68
CA SER A 141 -25.81 22.46 19.01
C SER A 141 -24.42 23.09 18.98
N ILE A 142 -24.14 23.92 19.98
CA ILE A 142 -22.86 24.63 20.12
C ILE A 142 -22.26 24.36 21.48
N HIS A 143 -20.98 23.97 21.50
CA HIS A 143 -20.24 23.64 22.71
C HIS A 143 -18.85 24.27 22.73
N ASP A 144 -18.37 24.61 23.92
CA ASP A 144 -16.95 24.81 24.17
C ASP A 144 -16.31 23.42 24.40
N MET A 145 -15.26 23.14 23.67
CA MET A 145 -14.61 21.84 23.68
C MET A 145 -13.21 21.91 24.27
N SER A 146 -12.80 20.84 24.94
CA SER A 146 -11.42 20.65 25.40
C SER A 146 -11.02 19.16 25.30
N PRO A 147 -9.73 18.84 25.30
CA PRO A 147 -9.25 17.47 25.31
C PRO A 147 -9.55 16.70 26.62
N ALA A 148 -10.05 17.38 27.66
CA ALA A 148 -10.33 16.75 28.95
C ALA A 148 -11.58 15.88 28.94
N GLU A 149 -12.61 16.27 28.18
CA GLU A 149 -13.91 15.59 28.19
C GLU A 149 -14.55 15.58 26.81
N PRO A 150 -15.10 14.43 26.36
CA PRO A 150 -15.93 14.38 25.16
C PRO A 150 -17.31 14.99 25.42
N VAL A 151 -17.88 15.62 24.40
CA VAL A 151 -19.30 16.05 24.41
C VAL A 151 -20.16 14.93 23.88
N LYS A 152 -21.29 14.65 24.58
CA LYS A 152 -22.29 13.64 24.19
C LYS A 152 -23.63 14.34 23.96
N GLU A 153 -24.21 14.16 22.77
CA GLU A 153 -25.51 14.74 22.40
C GLU A 153 -26.43 13.67 21.83
N SER A 154 -27.68 13.69 22.27
CA SER A 154 -28.70 12.77 21.77
C SER A 154 -29.80 13.53 21.03
N PHE A 155 -30.31 12.96 19.94
CA PHE A 155 -31.41 13.52 19.15
C PHE A 155 -32.40 12.45 18.71
N ALA A 156 -33.65 12.84 18.43
CA ALA A 156 -34.68 11.92 17.97
C ALA A 156 -34.50 11.63 16.45
N LEU A 157 -34.53 10.36 16.07
CA LEU A 157 -34.43 9.96 14.65
C LEU A 157 -35.70 10.27 13.86
N ASN A 158 -36.88 10.28 14.50
CA ASN A 158 -38.16 10.62 13.87
C ASN A 158 -38.40 9.84 12.55
N GLY A 159 -38.01 8.57 12.51
CA GLY A 159 -38.21 7.69 11.38
C GLY A 159 -37.22 7.85 10.21
N VAL A 160 -36.16 8.68 10.38
CA VAL A 160 -35.10 8.76 9.36
C VAL A 160 -34.27 7.47 9.36
N GLU A 161 -33.84 7.07 8.18
CA GLU A 161 -32.85 6.00 8.03
C GLU A 161 -31.50 6.47 8.57
N PHE A 162 -30.96 5.75 9.54
CA PHE A 162 -29.76 6.16 10.29
C PHE A 162 -28.54 6.35 9.37
N ASP A 163 -28.35 5.46 8.40
CA ASP A 163 -27.21 5.50 7.46
C ASP A 163 -27.36 6.62 6.40
N SER A 164 -28.48 7.35 6.40
CA SER A 164 -28.67 8.54 5.55
C SER A 164 -28.30 9.84 6.24
N LEU A 165 -27.90 9.78 7.50
CA LEU A 165 -27.50 10.97 8.27
C LEU A 165 -26.10 11.43 7.86
N LYS A 166 -25.97 12.77 7.77
CA LYS A 166 -24.69 13.46 7.62
C LYS A 166 -24.40 14.25 8.90
N LEU A 167 -23.22 14.04 9.49
CA LEU A 167 -22.72 14.75 10.65
C LEU A 167 -21.57 15.65 10.20
N CYS A 168 -21.65 16.93 10.55
CA CYS A 168 -20.56 17.89 10.33
C CYS A 168 -20.28 18.63 11.64
N VAL A 169 -19.01 18.84 11.94
CA VAL A 169 -18.53 19.59 13.08
C VAL A 169 -17.70 20.76 12.61
N TYR A 170 -18.04 21.96 13.08
CA TYR A 170 -17.40 23.22 12.65
C TYR A 170 -16.78 23.93 13.83
N ASP A 171 -15.65 24.59 13.60
CA ASP A 171 -15.13 25.58 14.55
C ASP A 171 -15.93 26.90 14.48
N ASN A 172 -15.58 27.86 15.34
CA ASN A 172 -16.21 29.18 15.40
C ASN A 172 -16.03 30.04 14.14
N ASN A 173 -15.13 29.65 13.22
CA ASN A 173 -14.90 30.34 11.94
C ASN A 173 -15.60 29.62 10.77
N GLY A 174 -16.34 28.54 11.04
CA GLY A 174 -17.01 27.75 10.03
C GLY A 174 -16.11 26.74 9.32
N LYS A 175 -14.86 26.52 9.78
CA LYS A 175 -13.99 25.47 9.27
C LYS A 175 -14.50 24.10 9.76
N VAL A 176 -14.59 23.14 8.86
CA VAL A 176 -14.90 21.75 9.21
C VAL A 176 -13.73 21.15 10.00
N LEU A 177 -14.00 20.68 11.21
CA LEU A 177 -13.05 19.95 12.04
C LEU A 177 -13.09 18.46 11.73
N VAL A 178 -14.29 17.89 11.59
CA VAL A 178 -14.52 16.50 11.18
C VAL A 178 -15.93 16.36 10.61
N GLU A 179 -16.12 15.47 9.66
CA GLU A 179 -17.45 15.13 9.12
C GLU A 179 -17.60 13.62 8.99
N TYR A 180 -18.83 13.14 9.01
CA TYR A 180 -19.14 11.74 8.79
C TYR A 180 -20.44 11.58 7.98
N GLU A 181 -20.39 10.70 7.01
CA GLU A 181 -21.52 10.20 6.24
C GLU A 181 -21.29 8.72 5.98
N ALA A 182 -22.29 7.89 6.23
CA ALA A 182 -22.14 6.45 6.07
C ALA A 182 -21.78 6.10 4.61
N GLU A 183 -20.76 5.30 4.44
CA GLU A 183 -20.39 4.81 3.10
C GLU A 183 -21.35 3.73 2.64
N LYS A 184 -21.79 3.82 1.39
CA LYS A 184 -22.54 2.72 0.75
C LYS A 184 -21.60 1.53 0.62
N LYS A 185 -21.91 0.45 1.36
CA LYS A 185 -21.14 -0.80 1.27
C LYS A 185 -21.39 -1.46 -0.08
N GLU A 186 -20.44 -1.38 -0.97
CA GLU A 186 -20.43 -2.17 -2.18
C GLU A 186 -19.78 -3.52 -1.89
N ILE A 187 -20.60 -4.58 -1.84
CA ILE A 187 -20.08 -5.95 -1.69
C ILE A 187 -19.60 -6.40 -3.05
N LYS A 188 -18.31 -6.34 -3.29
CA LYS A 188 -17.69 -6.92 -4.48
C LYS A 188 -17.54 -8.43 -4.32
N PRO A 189 -17.64 -9.22 -5.41
CA PRO A 189 -17.37 -10.63 -5.35
C PRO A 189 -15.92 -10.87 -4.84
N ILE A 190 -15.76 -11.92 -4.06
CA ILE A 190 -14.43 -12.33 -3.60
C ILE A 190 -13.64 -12.76 -4.85
N PRO A 191 -12.45 -12.18 -5.12
CA PRO A 191 -11.65 -12.60 -6.25
C PRO A 191 -11.22 -14.06 -6.11
N ASP A 192 -11.03 -14.74 -7.24
CA ASP A 192 -10.49 -16.08 -7.25
C ASP A 192 -9.13 -16.13 -6.54
N PRO A 193 -8.81 -17.22 -5.86
CA PRO A 193 -7.49 -17.41 -5.28
C PRO A 193 -6.40 -17.28 -6.34
N ALA A 194 -5.24 -16.72 -5.93
CA ALA A 194 -4.07 -16.69 -6.80
C ALA A 194 -3.68 -18.11 -7.23
N LYS A 195 -3.38 -18.27 -8.53
CA LYS A 195 -2.95 -19.53 -9.11
C LYS A 195 -1.43 -19.57 -9.12
N ALA A 196 -0.87 -20.76 -8.86
CA ALA A 196 0.56 -21.00 -9.03
C ALA A 196 1.02 -20.68 -10.47
N ALA A 197 2.28 -20.28 -10.64
CA ALA A 197 2.86 -20.11 -11.95
C ALA A 197 2.77 -21.42 -12.75
N LYS A 198 2.42 -21.34 -14.03
CA LYS A 198 2.39 -22.49 -14.92
C LYS A 198 3.81 -23.00 -15.18
N ASP A 199 3.95 -24.28 -15.55
CA ASP A 199 5.21 -24.79 -16.07
C ASP A 199 5.66 -23.91 -17.29
N PRO A 200 6.95 -23.54 -17.37
CA PRO A 200 7.44 -22.70 -18.47
C PRO A 200 7.02 -23.19 -19.87
N LYS A 201 7.01 -24.49 -20.09
CA LYS A 201 6.62 -25.11 -21.37
C LYS A 201 5.15 -24.88 -21.73
N ASP A 202 4.30 -24.73 -20.73
CA ASP A 202 2.87 -24.53 -20.88
C ASP A 202 2.49 -23.05 -21.14
N ILE A 203 3.46 -22.16 -21.07
CA ILE A 203 3.26 -20.74 -21.38
C ILE A 203 3.51 -20.50 -22.86
N ALA A 204 2.50 -20.00 -23.57
CA ALA A 204 2.54 -19.92 -25.04
C ALA A 204 3.46 -18.78 -25.55
N SER A 205 3.46 -17.62 -24.92
CA SER A 205 4.16 -16.42 -25.42
C SER A 205 5.47 -16.15 -24.70
N ILE A 206 6.46 -15.66 -25.43
CA ILE A 206 7.75 -15.18 -24.88
C ILE A 206 7.52 -14.05 -23.87
N GLU A 207 6.62 -13.11 -24.19
CA GLU A 207 6.23 -12.03 -23.30
C GLU A 207 5.79 -12.56 -21.93
N GLN A 208 4.88 -13.55 -21.91
CA GLN A 208 4.37 -14.10 -20.67
C GLN A 208 5.45 -14.88 -19.90
N LEU A 209 6.37 -15.55 -20.60
CA LEU A 209 7.53 -16.19 -19.98
C LEU A 209 8.42 -15.16 -19.30
N TYR A 210 8.76 -14.07 -20.00
CA TYR A 210 9.55 -12.98 -19.42
C TYR A 210 8.87 -12.38 -18.18
N LEU A 211 7.59 -11.99 -18.29
CA LEU A 211 6.83 -11.37 -17.18
C LEU A 211 6.70 -12.32 -15.98
N THR A 212 6.51 -13.62 -16.22
CA THR A 212 6.45 -14.61 -15.13
C THR A 212 7.81 -14.76 -14.45
N GLY A 213 8.89 -14.88 -15.21
CA GLY A 213 10.25 -14.93 -14.67
C GLY A 213 10.59 -13.67 -13.85
N LEU A 214 10.27 -12.49 -14.40
CA LEU A 214 10.49 -11.22 -13.73
C LEU A 214 9.72 -11.12 -12.41
N HIS A 215 8.45 -11.52 -12.42
CA HIS A 215 7.62 -11.57 -11.22
C HIS A 215 8.25 -12.47 -10.14
N LEU A 216 8.61 -13.70 -10.49
CA LEU A 216 9.24 -14.64 -9.56
C LEU A 216 10.56 -14.13 -8.99
N GLU A 217 11.34 -13.43 -9.81
CA GLU A 217 12.61 -12.82 -9.38
C GLU A 217 12.38 -11.64 -8.41
N GLN A 218 11.45 -10.76 -8.74
CA GLN A 218 11.10 -9.60 -7.91
C GLN A 218 10.57 -10.01 -6.55
N TYR A 219 9.71 -11.02 -6.50
CA TYR A 219 9.14 -11.56 -5.26
C TYR A 219 10.02 -12.59 -4.56
N ARG A 220 11.19 -12.90 -5.12
CA ARG A 220 12.14 -13.90 -4.56
C ARG A 220 11.44 -15.22 -4.22
N HIS A 221 10.64 -15.71 -5.16
CA HIS A 221 9.83 -16.90 -4.93
C HIS A 221 10.69 -18.10 -4.52
N ALA A 222 10.31 -18.78 -3.42
CA ALA A 222 11.14 -19.83 -2.83
C ALA A 222 11.10 -21.15 -3.62
N THR A 223 10.03 -21.41 -4.37
CA THR A 223 9.79 -22.71 -5.03
C THR A 223 10.04 -22.67 -6.53
N TYR A 224 9.66 -21.58 -7.20
CA TYR A 224 9.83 -21.43 -8.64
C TYR A 224 11.07 -20.61 -8.96
N ASN A 225 11.87 -21.13 -9.90
CA ASN A 225 13.11 -20.45 -10.30
C ASN A 225 12.86 -19.55 -11.53
N PRO A 226 13.11 -18.25 -11.45
CA PRO A 226 12.89 -17.33 -12.57
C PRO A 226 13.66 -17.68 -13.83
N THR A 227 14.86 -18.26 -13.67
CA THR A 227 15.71 -18.65 -14.81
C THR A 227 15.10 -19.72 -15.69
N ASP A 228 14.23 -20.58 -15.16
CA ASP A 228 13.58 -21.62 -15.95
C ASP A 228 12.66 -21.01 -17.02
N TYR A 229 12.02 -19.92 -16.68
CA TYR A 229 11.16 -19.15 -17.59
C TYR A 229 11.97 -18.37 -18.64
N TYR A 230 13.05 -17.70 -18.22
CA TYR A 230 13.94 -16.99 -19.14
C TYR A 230 14.61 -17.97 -20.12
N MET A 231 15.08 -19.11 -19.63
CA MET A 231 15.72 -20.12 -20.49
C MET A 231 14.74 -20.78 -21.45
N GLU A 232 13.49 -21.03 -21.06
CA GLU A 232 12.45 -21.50 -21.96
C GLU A 232 12.17 -20.44 -23.07
N ALA A 233 12.10 -19.17 -22.70
CA ALA A 233 11.95 -18.08 -23.68
C ALA A 233 13.12 -18.06 -24.66
N LEU A 234 14.36 -18.12 -24.18
CA LEU A 234 15.56 -18.12 -25.00
C LEU A 234 15.74 -19.39 -25.82
N SER A 235 15.17 -20.53 -25.41
CA SER A 235 15.15 -21.74 -26.24
C SER A 235 14.27 -21.58 -27.49
N ARG A 236 13.24 -20.74 -27.43
CA ARG A 236 12.32 -20.45 -28.54
C ARG A 236 12.79 -19.25 -29.37
N GLU A 237 13.30 -18.22 -28.69
CA GLU A 237 13.79 -16.99 -29.28
C GLU A 237 15.14 -16.59 -28.66
N PRO A 238 16.25 -17.11 -29.18
CA PRO A 238 17.60 -16.86 -28.62
C PRO A 238 18.00 -15.39 -28.55
N GLY A 239 17.42 -14.56 -29.42
CA GLY A 239 17.68 -13.13 -29.51
C GLY A 239 16.74 -12.25 -28.65
N ASP A 240 15.86 -12.81 -27.84
CA ASP A 240 14.98 -11.98 -26.97
C ASP A 240 15.82 -11.11 -26.02
N VAL A 241 15.73 -9.79 -26.22
CA VAL A 241 16.56 -8.80 -25.51
C VAL A 241 16.32 -8.83 -24.02
N ARG A 242 15.08 -8.93 -23.59
CA ARG A 242 14.71 -8.83 -22.19
C ARG A 242 15.10 -10.07 -21.40
N CYS A 243 14.88 -11.25 -21.98
CA CYS A 243 15.26 -12.52 -21.34
C CYS A 243 16.78 -12.67 -21.28
N ASN A 244 17.52 -12.26 -22.32
CA ASN A 244 18.97 -12.21 -22.28
C ASN A 244 19.48 -11.24 -21.21
N ASN A 245 18.96 -10.00 -21.18
CA ASN A 245 19.34 -9.03 -20.15
C ASN A 245 19.02 -9.53 -18.73
N ALA A 246 17.86 -10.13 -18.52
CA ALA A 246 17.46 -10.69 -17.23
C ALA A 246 18.38 -11.85 -16.80
N MET A 247 18.74 -12.76 -17.70
CA MET A 247 19.69 -13.84 -17.40
C MET A 247 21.08 -13.31 -17.07
N GLY A 248 21.56 -12.31 -17.83
CA GLY A 248 22.81 -11.64 -17.53
C GLY A 248 22.81 -11.00 -16.14
N LEU A 249 21.77 -10.26 -15.79
CA LEU A 249 21.60 -9.66 -14.46
C LEU A 249 21.51 -10.70 -13.34
N PHE A 250 20.78 -11.79 -13.57
CA PHE A 250 20.69 -12.90 -12.60
C PHE A 250 22.05 -13.49 -12.26
N LEU A 251 22.90 -13.70 -13.26
CA LEU A 251 24.27 -14.20 -13.12
C LEU A 251 25.20 -13.17 -12.50
N MET A 252 25.09 -11.91 -12.92
CA MET A 252 25.91 -10.80 -12.42
C MET A 252 25.71 -10.56 -10.93
N ARG A 253 24.46 -10.58 -10.43
CA ARG A 253 24.15 -10.48 -9.01
C ARG A 253 24.73 -11.62 -8.15
N ARG A 254 25.14 -12.71 -8.78
CA ARG A 254 25.80 -13.86 -8.15
C ARG A 254 27.31 -13.88 -8.36
N GLY A 255 27.89 -12.77 -8.83
CA GLY A 255 29.32 -12.65 -9.10
C GLY A 255 29.80 -13.48 -10.31
N GLN A 256 28.90 -14.00 -11.11
CA GLN A 256 29.24 -14.85 -12.27
C GLN A 256 29.42 -13.99 -13.54
N PHE A 257 30.27 -12.99 -13.45
CA PHE A 257 30.41 -11.96 -14.49
C PHE A 257 30.77 -12.51 -15.88
N ALA A 258 31.74 -13.43 -15.94
CA ALA A 258 32.12 -14.05 -17.20
C ALA A 258 30.99 -14.86 -17.88
N LYS A 259 30.06 -15.43 -17.05
CA LYS A 259 28.89 -16.15 -17.58
C LYS A 259 27.76 -15.18 -17.96
N ALA A 260 27.69 -14.01 -17.34
CA ALA A 260 26.71 -12.98 -17.66
C ALA A 260 27.00 -12.29 -19.01
N GLN A 261 28.27 -12.09 -19.31
CA GLN A 261 28.73 -11.36 -20.52
C GLN A 261 28.05 -11.81 -21.83
N PRO A 262 28.01 -13.11 -22.19
CA PRO A 262 27.43 -13.54 -23.48
C PRO A 262 25.94 -13.25 -23.59
N TYR A 263 25.19 -13.19 -22.46
CA TYR A 263 23.79 -12.83 -22.48
C TYR A 263 23.59 -11.34 -22.80
N PHE A 264 24.40 -10.45 -22.20
CA PHE A 264 24.34 -9.04 -22.54
C PHE A 264 24.76 -8.79 -23.98
N GLU A 265 25.79 -9.48 -24.47
CA GLU A 265 26.22 -9.41 -25.87
C GLU A 265 25.11 -9.85 -26.82
N ALA A 266 24.38 -10.93 -26.51
CA ALA A 266 23.25 -11.40 -27.31
C ALA A 266 22.11 -10.38 -27.34
N ALA A 267 21.77 -9.77 -26.19
CA ALA A 267 20.79 -8.71 -26.10
C ALA A 267 21.16 -7.51 -26.96
N ILE A 268 22.42 -7.07 -26.87
CA ILE A 268 22.96 -5.96 -27.64
C ILE A 268 22.93 -6.27 -29.15
N ALA A 269 23.35 -7.46 -29.54
CA ALA A 269 23.36 -7.86 -30.95
C ALA A 269 21.97 -7.70 -31.60
N THR A 270 20.91 -8.09 -30.90
CA THR A 270 19.53 -7.90 -31.37
C THR A 270 19.13 -6.43 -31.40
N LEU A 271 19.46 -5.66 -30.33
CA LEU A 271 19.12 -4.24 -30.25
C LEU A 271 19.73 -3.41 -31.39
N ILE A 272 20.97 -3.69 -31.75
CA ILE A 272 21.71 -2.91 -32.75
C ILE A 272 21.52 -3.40 -34.20
N GLU A 273 20.80 -4.50 -34.41
CA GLU A 273 20.60 -5.08 -35.75
C GLU A 273 20.10 -4.05 -36.77
N ARG A 274 19.16 -3.19 -36.35
CA ARG A 274 18.56 -2.19 -37.24
C ARG A 274 18.94 -0.75 -36.89
N ASN A 275 19.39 -0.52 -35.67
CA ASN A 275 19.77 0.80 -35.19
C ASN A 275 21.02 0.71 -34.30
N PRO A 276 22.19 1.18 -34.78
CA PRO A 276 23.44 1.12 -34.00
C PRO A 276 23.38 1.94 -32.70
N ASN A 277 22.37 2.80 -32.54
CA ASN A 277 22.17 3.62 -31.37
C ASN A 277 20.74 3.39 -30.80
N PRO A 278 20.48 2.25 -30.14
CA PRO A 278 19.20 1.95 -29.59
C PRO A 278 18.85 2.92 -28.44
N ILE A 279 17.56 3.17 -28.27
CA ILE A 279 17.05 4.02 -27.13
C ILE A 279 17.32 3.34 -25.79
N ASP A 280 17.24 2.01 -25.74
CA ASP A 280 17.54 1.22 -24.56
C ASP A 280 19.04 0.96 -24.43
N GLY A 281 19.68 1.60 -23.46
CA GLY A 281 21.10 1.43 -23.12
C GLY A 281 21.39 0.45 -22.01
N GLU A 282 20.37 -0.13 -21.39
CA GLU A 282 20.54 -0.98 -20.21
C GLU A 282 21.45 -2.20 -20.46
N PRO A 283 21.32 -2.97 -21.55
CA PRO A 283 22.24 -4.07 -21.83
C PRO A 283 23.70 -3.63 -22.01
N HIS A 284 23.95 -2.46 -22.60
CA HIS A 284 25.30 -1.90 -22.69
C HIS A 284 25.87 -1.54 -21.33
N TYR A 285 25.06 -0.92 -20.48
CA TYR A 285 25.45 -0.57 -19.11
C TYR A 285 25.79 -1.82 -18.28
N ASN A 286 24.95 -2.84 -18.36
CA ASN A 286 25.15 -4.12 -17.66
C ASN A 286 26.38 -4.87 -18.18
N LEU A 287 26.63 -4.83 -19.49
CA LEU A 287 27.85 -5.36 -20.07
C LEU A 287 29.09 -4.63 -19.54
N GLY A 288 29.04 -3.31 -19.45
CA GLY A 288 30.13 -2.51 -18.90
C GLY A 288 30.49 -2.93 -17.47
N TRP A 289 29.50 -3.14 -16.62
CA TRP A 289 29.71 -3.66 -15.28
C TRP A 289 30.30 -5.08 -15.29
N SER A 290 29.78 -5.96 -16.11
CA SER A 290 30.30 -7.33 -16.24
C SER A 290 31.76 -7.35 -16.64
N LEU A 291 32.16 -6.53 -17.63
CA LEU A 291 33.52 -6.41 -18.12
C LEU A 291 34.45 -5.77 -17.08
N LYS A 292 34.01 -4.69 -16.43
CA LYS A 292 34.73 -4.02 -15.33
C LYS A 292 35.09 -4.99 -14.22
N MET A 293 34.13 -5.81 -13.78
CA MET A 293 34.35 -6.80 -12.72
C MET A 293 35.25 -7.97 -13.14
N GLN A 294 35.49 -8.14 -14.44
CA GLN A 294 36.45 -9.09 -14.99
C GLN A 294 37.84 -8.45 -15.20
N GLY A 295 38.04 -7.16 -14.92
CA GLY A 295 39.29 -6.43 -15.16
C GLY A 295 39.50 -5.99 -16.61
N LYS A 296 38.47 -6.10 -17.46
CA LYS A 296 38.49 -5.69 -18.88
C LYS A 296 38.09 -4.22 -18.97
N PHE A 297 38.97 -3.33 -18.54
CA PHE A 297 38.61 -1.92 -18.32
C PHE A 297 38.37 -1.13 -19.58
N ASP A 298 39.14 -1.36 -20.64
CA ASP A 298 38.96 -0.66 -21.91
C ASP A 298 37.66 -1.05 -22.59
N GLU A 299 37.35 -2.33 -22.65
CA GLU A 299 36.07 -2.84 -23.15
C GLU A 299 34.87 -2.36 -22.30
N ALA A 300 35.06 -2.28 -20.97
CA ALA A 300 34.03 -1.75 -20.07
C ALA A 300 33.76 -0.27 -20.35
N TYR A 301 34.82 0.53 -20.60
CA TYR A 301 34.68 1.94 -20.93
C TYR A 301 33.85 2.12 -22.21
N ASP A 302 34.15 1.35 -23.25
CA ASP A 302 33.39 1.42 -24.51
C ASP A 302 31.92 1.05 -24.32
N ALA A 303 31.62 0.04 -23.51
CA ALA A 303 30.27 -0.37 -23.21
C ALA A 303 29.52 0.70 -22.41
N PHE A 304 30.14 1.29 -21.39
CA PHE A 304 29.52 2.39 -20.61
C PHE A 304 29.33 3.63 -21.48
N PHE A 305 30.34 4.01 -22.28
CA PHE A 305 30.21 5.14 -23.19
C PHE A 305 29.02 4.94 -24.13
N LYS A 306 28.84 3.73 -24.67
CA LYS A 306 27.68 3.43 -25.52
C LYS A 306 26.36 3.52 -24.76
N ALA A 307 26.33 3.10 -23.50
CA ALA A 307 25.14 3.21 -22.66
C ALA A 307 24.69 4.67 -22.42
N THR A 308 25.63 5.63 -22.35
CA THR A 308 25.30 7.06 -22.14
C THR A 308 24.45 7.70 -23.24
N TRP A 309 24.30 7.03 -24.40
CA TRP A 309 23.40 7.48 -25.46
C TRP A 309 21.92 7.30 -25.08
N SER A 310 21.64 6.47 -24.09
CA SER A 310 20.33 6.36 -23.48
C SER A 310 20.21 7.36 -22.34
N ALA A 311 19.19 8.20 -22.36
CA ALA A 311 18.93 9.17 -21.29
C ALA A 311 18.77 8.52 -19.90
N ALA A 312 18.24 7.30 -19.85
CA ALA A 312 18.07 6.54 -18.61
C ALA A 312 19.39 6.08 -17.98
N GLN A 313 20.48 5.98 -18.78
CA GLN A 313 21.79 5.50 -18.34
C GLN A 313 22.86 6.60 -18.32
N GLN A 314 22.49 7.83 -18.66
CA GLN A 314 23.46 8.92 -18.84
C GLN A 314 24.15 9.31 -17.54
N ASP A 315 23.43 9.26 -16.42
CA ASP A 315 23.91 9.68 -15.10
C ASP A 315 24.28 8.48 -14.20
N SER A 316 24.21 7.26 -14.69
CA SER A 316 24.53 6.02 -13.97
C SER A 316 25.96 5.59 -14.20
#